data_85380dc7b4123f00a4a41a2f0ad45057
#
_entry.id   85380dc7b4123f00a4a41a2f0ad45057
#
_cell.length_a   1.000
_cell.length_b   1.000
_cell.length_c   1.000
_cell.angle_alpha   90.00
_cell.angle_beta   90.00
_cell.angle_gamma   90.00
#
_symmetry.space_group_name_H-M   'P 1'
#
loop_
_entity.id
_entity.type
_entity.pdbx_description
1 polymer ?
#
loop_
_entity_poly.entity_id
_entity_poly.type
_entity_poly.pdbx_seq_one_letter_code
_entity_poly.pdbx_strand_id
1 'polypeptide(L)'
;MRFCSRPLCHTRNVLPAFILAVIPHPAEGACNLAPTDNNPIQLCESGTSGPYTDVNSASHNLVFPQAGTATVNGNINYGAQADRIEMASGRVFGSVNQGAGGDTFLFYSGEITGEISQGASPDTFTMTGGTLGSLAQGDGLDTFLMTGGTIIRAFEDGDRAVMTGGSIGRVDMKLDNNVFELSGGSITNNLVAGFGQDTIIVSGGSIDGAVSVSGGDDRISLSGGEIRGEVRTSFGNDRFEWLSNGYVRNSVLMADGNDTARLYNLSEYLTNSNPLLDGGLGDDVLTFDSTTLSHPNRYPAWETVNLFNGSQLDMVGTLTLGDDLSQTGILNIDATSTLRSTSGSIVAFNTASRATLDNAGTLDLTGSGSSVTDTLTINGNYFGRAGRLLLQSTLGDENSPSDKLVVSQGTIGGTTSMLVSNINGLGALTQGNGIEVVQATRGATSEATAFSLQNSLSVGAYDYYLFKGGATAGSENSWFLRSSVIAPPLPETLPPSESVPGPEPAPIAEPSPP
;
A
#
# COMPACT_ATOMS: atom_id res chain seq x y z
N MET A 1 25.27 24.22 -0.76
CA MET A 1 25.77 22.87 -1.11
C MET A 1 24.64 22.17 -1.84
N ARG A 2 24.81 21.88 -3.11
CA ARG A 2 23.77 21.24 -3.93
C ARG A 2 23.94 19.72 -3.79
N PHE A 3 22.97 19.02 -3.25
CA PHE A 3 22.89 17.57 -3.35
C PHE A 3 22.13 17.20 -4.62
N CYS A 4 22.83 16.57 -5.52
CA CYS A 4 22.32 16.02 -6.76
C CYS A 4 21.79 14.61 -6.45
N SER A 5 20.48 14.43 -6.48
CA SER A 5 19.85 13.11 -6.45
C SER A 5 19.95 12.50 -7.85
N ARG A 6 20.66 11.40 -7.96
CA ARG A 6 20.75 10.62 -9.20
C ARG A 6 19.45 9.84 -9.41
N PRO A 7 18.76 9.98 -10.55
CA PRO A 7 17.78 8.99 -10.96
C PRO A 7 18.51 7.74 -11.47
N LEU A 8 18.04 6.58 -11.04
CA LEU A 8 18.43 5.28 -11.57
C LEU A 8 18.19 5.26 -13.10
N CYS A 9 19.27 5.26 -13.85
CA CYS A 9 19.26 5.10 -15.28
C CYS A 9 18.89 3.64 -15.57
N HIS A 10 17.63 3.39 -15.96
CA HIS A 10 17.25 2.13 -16.58
C HIS A 10 17.95 2.08 -17.93
N THR A 11 18.99 1.30 -18.03
CA THR A 11 19.57 0.94 -19.32
C THR A 11 18.49 0.16 -20.08
N ARG A 12 17.89 0.81 -21.08
CA ARG A 12 17.14 0.10 -22.11
C ARG A 12 18.11 -0.87 -22.76
N ASN A 13 17.94 -2.15 -22.47
CA ASN A 13 18.54 -3.20 -23.28
C ASN A 13 17.90 -3.11 -24.67
N VAL A 14 18.60 -2.45 -25.57
CA VAL A 14 18.30 -2.52 -26.99
C VAL A 14 18.69 -3.94 -27.42
N LEU A 15 17.69 -4.81 -27.64
CA LEU A 15 17.94 -6.08 -28.30
C LEU A 15 18.67 -5.81 -29.61
N PRO A 16 19.79 -6.48 -29.90
CA PRO A 16 20.40 -6.39 -31.22
C PRO A 16 19.40 -6.90 -32.25
N ALA A 17 19.09 -6.07 -33.22
CA ALA A 17 18.40 -6.51 -34.41
C ALA A 17 19.31 -7.55 -35.11
N PHE A 18 18.98 -8.82 -34.95
CA PHE A 18 19.64 -9.85 -35.75
C PHE A 18 19.20 -9.69 -37.19
N ILE A 19 20.13 -9.22 -38.03
CA ILE A 19 19.99 -9.28 -39.49
C ILE A 19 20.06 -10.77 -39.85
N LEU A 20 18.92 -11.37 -40.16
CA LEU A 20 18.86 -12.71 -40.73
C LEU A 20 19.59 -12.67 -42.08
N ALA A 21 20.76 -13.26 -42.16
CA ALA A 21 21.43 -13.47 -43.43
C ALA A 21 20.54 -14.44 -44.27
N VAL A 22 19.97 -13.91 -45.35
CA VAL A 22 19.27 -14.72 -46.33
C VAL A 22 20.32 -15.58 -47.06
N ILE A 23 20.46 -16.80 -46.60
CA ILE A 23 21.25 -17.81 -47.36
C ILE A 23 20.36 -18.30 -48.52
N PRO A 24 20.79 -18.21 -49.78
CA PRO A 24 20.01 -18.75 -50.90
C PRO A 24 19.95 -20.26 -50.76
N HIS A 25 18.77 -20.82 -50.59
CA HIS A 25 18.54 -22.25 -50.49
C HIS A 25 18.25 -22.84 -51.83
N PRO A 26 18.80 -23.99 -52.17
CA PRO A 26 18.34 -24.80 -53.31
C PRO A 26 17.00 -25.47 -52.96
N ALA A 27 16.14 -25.53 -53.97
CA ALA A 27 14.83 -26.14 -54.13
C ALA A 27 14.21 -26.92 -52.96
N GLU A 28 12.99 -26.46 -52.61
CA GLU A 28 11.88 -27.19 -51.98
C GLU A 28 12.26 -28.37 -51.04
N GLY A 29 12.73 -28.04 -49.84
CA GLY A 29 12.90 -29.05 -48.76
C GLY A 29 11.58 -29.38 -48.12
N ALA A 30 11.09 -30.61 -48.28
CA ALA A 30 10.05 -31.17 -47.41
C ALA A 30 10.51 -31.08 -45.94
N CYS A 31 9.55 -30.95 -44.99
CA CYS A 31 9.88 -30.99 -43.56
C CYS A 31 10.58 -32.32 -43.22
N ASN A 32 11.91 -32.27 -43.12
CA ASN A 32 12.73 -33.44 -42.79
C ASN A 32 13.26 -33.28 -41.34
N LEU A 33 12.70 -34.05 -40.45
CA LEU A 33 13.08 -34.06 -39.04
C LEU A 33 14.29 -34.99 -38.75
N ALA A 34 14.70 -35.84 -39.71
CA ALA A 34 15.88 -36.67 -39.54
C ALA A 34 17.16 -35.88 -39.87
N PRO A 35 18.15 -35.78 -38.97
CA PRO A 35 19.44 -35.15 -39.24
C PRO A 35 20.18 -35.97 -40.31
N THR A 36 20.98 -35.30 -41.14
CA THR A 36 21.87 -35.96 -42.09
C THR A 36 23.32 -35.73 -41.65
N ASP A 37 24.20 -36.69 -41.95
CA ASP A 37 25.63 -36.65 -41.56
C ASP A 37 26.38 -35.39 -41.95
N ASN A 38 25.86 -34.62 -42.90
CA ASN A 38 26.48 -33.39 -43.40
C ASN A 38 25.70 -32.10 -43.03
N ASN A 39 24.55 -32.17 -42.38
CA ASN A 39 23.77 -31.00 -41.99
C ASN A 39 23.11 -31.25 -40.63
N PRO A 40 23.65 -30.68 -39.56
CA PRO A 40 23.10 -30.80 -38.22
C PRO A 40 21.79 -30.02 -38.02
N ILE A 41 21.39 -29.18 -39.00
CA ILE A 41 20.14 -28.40 -38.92
C ILE A 41 19.02 -29.21 -39.54
N GLN A 42 18.00 -29.49 -38.75
CA GLN A 42 16.73 -30.02 -39.19
C GLN A 42 15.87 -28.87 -39.72
N LEU A 43 15.67 -28.81 -41.04
CA LEU A 43 14.90 -27.73 -41.68
C LEU A 43 13.50 -28.21 -42.03
N CYS A 44 12.49 -27.53 -41.51
CA CYS A 44 11.08 -27.80 -41.72
C CYS A 44 10.40 -26.61 -42.43
N GLU A 45 10.61 -26.47 -43.75
CA GLU A 45 10.16 -25.32 -44.54
C GLU A 45 8.76 -25.51 -45.14
N SER A 46 8.48 -26.71 -45.71
CA SER A 46 7.22 -27.01 -46.40
C SER A 46 6.85 -28.48 -46.27
N GLY A 47 5.64 -28.84 -46.70
CA GLY A 47 5.17 -30.24 -46.67
C GLY A 47 4.74 -30.72 -45.30
N THR A 48 4.51 -32.03 -45.21
CA THR A 48 3.98 -32.68 -43.99
C THR A 48 4.92 -33.76 -43.53
N SER A 49 5.25 -33.79 -42.25
CA SER A 49 5.96 -34.87 -41.57
C SER A 49 5.04 -35.58 -40.57
N GLY A 50 5.33 -36.84 -40.25
CA GLY A 50 4.77 -37.54 -39.10
C GLY A 50 5.46 -37.19 -37.78
N PRO A 51 5.17 -37.93 -36.70
CA PRO A 51 5.86 -37.77 -35.43
C PRO A 51 7.35 -38.10 -35.55
N TYR A 52 8.17 -37.43 -34.73
CA TYR A 52 9.61 -37.67 -34.69
C TYR A 52 10.07 -37.97 -33.28
N THR A 53 10.94 -38.95 -33.12
CA THR A 53 11.53 -39.31 -31.84
C THR A 53 12.99 -39.68 -32.04
N ASP A 54 13.86 -38.94 -31.34
CA ASP A 54 15.29 -39.26 -31.23
C ASP A 54 15.78 -38.91 -29.82
N VAL A 55 15.80 -39.92 -28.96
CA VAL A 55 16.17 -39.78 -27.54
C VAL A 55 17.60 -40.20 -27.24
N ASN A 56 18.38 -40.58 -28.22
CA ASN A 56 19.70 -41.21 -28.01
C ASN A 56 20.87 -40.50 -28.72
N SER A 57 20.61 -39.50 -29.51
CA SER A 57 21.64 -38.86 -30.33
C SER A 57 22.22 -37.58 -29.69
N ALA A 58 23.03 -36.88 -30.47
CA ALA A 58 23.57 -35.59 -30.12
C ALA A 58 22.47 -34.50 -30.13
N SER A 59 22.84 -33.30 -29.71
CA SER A 59 21.96 -32.13 -29.74
C SER A 59 21.29 -31.89 -31.08
N HIS A 60 20.04 -31.48 -31.05
CA HIS A 60 19.24 -31.15 -32.25
C HIS A 60 19.15 -29.65 -32.46
N ASN A 61 19.02 -29.25 -33.73
CA ASN A 61 18.75 -27.86 -34.09
C ASN A 61 17.64 -27.85 -35.16
N LEU A 62 16.38 -27.68 -34.73
CA LEU A 62 15.21 -27.66 -35.57
C LEU A 62 14.80 -26.23 -35.92
N VAL A 63 14.62 -25.95 -37.19
CA VAL A 63 14.22 -24.63 -37.67
C VAL A 63 12.97 -24.75 -38.58
N PHE A 64 11.94 -24.01 -38.19
CA PHE A 64 10.80 -23.65 -39.04
C PHE A 64 11.02 -22.22 -39.52
N PRO A 65 11.47 -22.00 -40.75
CA PRO A 65 11.90 -20.71 -41.23
C PRO A 65 10.72 -19.76 -41.45
N GLN A 66 11.01 -18.45 -41.54
CA GLN A 66 9.98 -17.46 -41.83
C GLN A 66 9.28 -17.75 -43.19
N ALA A 67 7.96 -17.55 -43.22
CA ALA A 67 7.09 -17.85 -44.38
C ALA A 67 7.04 -19.33 -44.80
N GLY A 68 7.53 -20.26 -44.00
CA GLY A 68 7.33 -21.70 -44.20
C GLY A 68 5.88 -22.11 -44.02
N THR A 69 5.54 -23.28 -44.61
CA THR A 69 4.18 -23.86 -44.55
C THR A 69 4.18 -25.30 -44.03
N ALA A 70 5.28 -25.70 -43.40
CA ALA A 70 5.48 -27.04 -42.91
C ALA A 70 4.46 -27.44 -41.83
N THR A 71 4.09 -28.71 -41.81
CA THR A 71 3.21 -29.30 -40.83
C THR A 71 3.82 -30.57 -40.27
N VAL A 72 3.85 -30.70 -38.95
CA VAL A 72 4.18 -31.94 -38.25
C VAL A 72 2.90 -32.53 -37.65
N ASN A 73 2.50 -33.74 -38.11
CA ASN A 73 1.34 -34.44 -37.55
C ASN A 73 1.79 -35.46 -36.51
N GLY A 74 1.85 -35.01 -35.26
CA GLY A 74 2.26 -35.82 -34.11
C GLY A 74 3.32 -35.11 -33.27
N ASN A 75 3.88 -35.82 -32.31
CA ASN A 75 4.81 -35.29 -31.35
C ASN A 75 6.25 -35.24 -31.91
N ILE A 76 7.02 -34.28 -31.39
CA ILE A 76 8.46 -34.20 -31.53
C ILE A 76 9.07 -34.51 -30.16
N ASN A 77 9.92 -35.56 -30.07
CA ASN A 77 10.56 -35.92 -28.79
C ASN A 77 12.07 -36.02 -29.01
N TYR A 78 12.78 -35.22 -28.23
CA TYR A 78 14.23 -35.24 -28.12
C TYR A 78 14.69 -35.89 -26.82
N GLY A 79 15.99 -35.98 -26.59
CA GLY A 79 16.60 -36.75 -25.52
C GLY A 79 17.22 -35.88 -24.42
N ALA A 80 18.44 -36.27 -24.02
CA ALA A 80 19.09 -35.68 -22.85
C ALA A 80 20.21 -34.65 -23.19
N GLN A 81 20.26 -34.21 -24.43
CA GLN A 81 21.27 -33.24 -24.88
C GLN A 81 20.62 -31.85 -25.05
N ALA A 82 21.44 -30.81 -25.01
CA ALA A 82 20.95 -29.44 -25.24
C ALA A 82 20.41 -29.30 -26.67
N ASP A 83 19.12 -29.06 -26.78
CA ASP A 83 18.38 -28.94 -28.04
C ASP A 83 17.95 -27.49 -28.30
N ARG A 84 17.91 -27.12 -29.57
CA ARG A 84 17.45 -25.83 -30.01
C ARG A 84 16.34 -25.92 -31.04
N ILE A 85 15.22 -25.29 -30.75
CA ILE A 85 14.10 -25.19 -31.69
C ILE A 85 13.86 -23.70 -31.97
N GLU A 86 13.78 -23.37 -33.27
CA GLU A 86 13.40 -22.04 -33.73
C GLU A 86 12.19 -22.15 -34.65
N MET A 87 11.08 -21.53 -34.25
CA MET A 87 9.82 -21.62 -35.00
C MET A 87 9.35 -20.21 -35.37
N ALA A 88 9.50 -19.87 -36.67
CA ALA A 88 9.04 -18.60 -37.23
C ALA A 88 7.81 -18.78 -38.17
N SER A 89 7.33 -19.99 -38.35
CA SER A 89 6.14 -20.34 -39.15
C SER A 89 5.73 -21.78 -38.88
N GLY A 90 4.78 -22.33 -39.65
CA GLY A 90 4.42 -23.74 -39.64
C GLY A 90 3.51 -24.16 -38.50
N ARG A 91 3.26 -25.48 -38.42
CA ARG A 91 2.34 -26.07 -37.42
C ARG A 91 2.84 -27.40 -36.90
N VAL A 92 2.67 -27.63 -35.59
CA VAL A 92 2.84 -28.92 -34.93
C VAL A 92 1.50 -29.35 -34.32
N PHE A 93 0.85 -30.37 -34.90
CA PHE A 93 -0.35 -30.98 -34.34
C PHE A 93 0.04 -32.07 -33.35
N GLY A 94 0.58 -31.66 -32.21
CA GLY A 94 1.10 -32.54 -31.17
C GLY A 94 1.87 -31.73 -30.15
N SER A 95 2.61 -32.42 -29.30
CA SER A 95 3.49 -31.86 -28.28
C SER A 95 4.95 -31.87 -28.71
N VAL A 96 5.75 -31.01 -28.12
CA VAL A 96 7.20 -30.99 -28.28
C VAL A 96 7.83 -31.26 -26.91
N ASN A 97 8.61 -32.33 -26.83
CA ASN A 97 9.39 -32.65 -25.64
C ASN A 97 10.88 -32.51 -25.99
N GLN A 98 11.57 -31.56 -25.33
CA GLN A 98 13.01 -31.33 -25.51
C GLN A 98 13.84 -32.28 -24.65
N GLY A 99 13.29 -32.77 -23.54
CA GLY A 99 13.91 -33.83 -22.73
C GLY A 99 14.66 -33.33 -21.55
N ALA A 100 15.94 -33.70 -21.42
CA ALA A 100 16.81 -33.21 -20.35
C ALA A 100 18.07 -32.60 -20.98
N GLY A 101 18.44 -31.44 -20.61
CA GLY A 101 19.56 -30.69 -21.22
C GLY A 101 19.24 -29.21 -21.11
N GLY A 102 20.22 -28.34 -21.28
CA GLY A 102 19.93 -26.89 -21.31
C GLY A 102 19.33 -26.50 -22.66
N ASP A 103 18.03 -26.53 -22.77
CA ASP A 103 17.32 -26.38 -24.01
C ASP A 103 16.94 -24.92 -24.34
N THR A 104 16.76 -24.65 -25.64
CA THR A 104 16.34 -23.34 -26.11
C THR A 104 15.18 -23.45 -27.07
N PHE A 105 14.08 -22.76 -26.78
CA PHE A 105 12.95 -22.62 -27.70
C PHE A 105 12.70 -21.15 -28.05
N LEU A 106 12.81 -20.82 -29.34
CA LEU A 106 12.50 -19.49 -29.88
C LEU A 106 11.23 -19.56 -30.72
N PHE A 107 10.15 -18.98 -30.23
CA PHE A 107 8.83 -19.03 -30.86
C PHE A 107 8.41 -17.64 -31.39
N TYR A 108 8.62 -17.39 -32.65
CA TYR A 108 8.29 -16.12 -33.29
C TYR A 108 6.88 -16.12 -33.91
N SER A 109 6.46 -17.23 -34.49
CA SER A 109 5.15 -17.41 -35.15
C SER A 109 4.88 -18.88 -35.43
N GLY A 110 3.62 -19.21 -35.72
CA GLY A 110 3.18 -20.58 -36.00
C GLY A 110 2.21 -21.10 -34.92
N GLU A 111 1.98 -22.39 -34.91
CA GLU A 111 1.03 -23.06 -34.03
C GLU A 111 1.57 -24.40 -33.52
N ILE A 112 1.53 -24.59 -32.20
CA ILE A 112 1.73 -25.86 -31.52
C ILE A 112 0.49 -26.15 -30.69
N THR A 113 -0.27 -27.20 -31.07
CA THR A 113 -1.55 -27.49 -30.41
C THR A 113 -1.41 -28.17 -29.06
N GLY A 114 -0.31 -28.88 -28.87
CA GLY A 114 0.03 -29.58 -27.63
C GLY A 114 0.81 -28.73 -26.66
N GLU A 115 1.58 -29.41 -25.84
CA GLU A 115 2.48 -28.83 -24.85
C GLU A 115 3.92 -28.78 -25.36
N ILE A 116 4.66 -27.74 -25.00
CA ILE A 116 6.11 -27.79 -25.02
C ILE A 116 6.56 -28.14 -23.60
N SER A 117 7.35 -29.23 -23.48
CA SER A 117 8.04 -29.62 -22.25
C SER A 117 9.54 -29.46 -22.46
N GLN A 118 10.21 -28.68 -21.66
CA GLN A 118 11.66 -28.49 -21.74
C GLN A 118 12.40 -29.51 -20.87
N GLY A 119 11.87 -29.85 -19.71
CA GLY A 119 12.31 -30.99 -18.91
C GLY A 119 13.18 -30.67 -17.74
N ALA A 120 14.41 -31.14 -17.71
CA ALA A 120 15.31 -30.90 -16.58
C ALA A 120 16.60 -30.19 -17.04
N SER A 121 17.16 -29.36 -16.20
CA SER A 121 18.30 -28.46 -16.42
C SER A 121 17.85 -27.04 -16.86
N PRO A 122 18.74 -26.04 -16.73
CA PRO A 122 18.35 -24.66 -17.04
C PRO A 122 17.98 -24.47 -18.51
N ASP A 123 16.75 -24.08 -18.74
CA ASP A 123 16.15 -23.92 -20.06
C ASP A 123 15.81 -22.46 -20.41
N THR A 124 15.64 -22.20 -21.68
CA THR A 124 15.27 -20.86 -22.17
C THR A 124 14.10 -20.96 -23.15
N PHE A 125 13.03 -20.25 -22.83
CA PHE A 125 11.89 -20.09 -23.72
C PHE A 125 11.68 -18.60 -24.07
N THR A 126 11.60 -18.29 -25.35
CA THR A 126 11.29 -16.95 -25.84
C THR A 126 10.13 -16.97 -26.81
N MET A 127 9.06 -16.21 -26.55
CA MET A 127 7.88 -16.10 -27.39
C MET A 127 7.60 -14.65 -27.80
N THR A 128 7.58 -14.37 -29.10
CA THR A 128 7.23 -13.05 -29.63
C THR A 128 5.93 -13.06 -30.43
N GLY A 129 5.40 -14.23 -30.74
CA GLY A 129 4.16 -14.41 -31.49
C GLY A 129 3.77 -15.88 -31.57
N GLY A 130 2.73 -16.20 -32.35
CA GLY A 130 2.23 -17.55 -32.53
C GLY A 130 1.27 -18.01 -31.44
N THR A 131 0.88 -19.29 -31.51
CA THR A 131 -0.09 -19.90 -30.59
C THR A 131 0.42 -21.25 -30.10
N LEU A 132 0.45 -21.38 -28.76
CA LEU A 132 0.91 -22.56 -28.05
C LEU A 132 -0.20 -23.12 -27.16
N GLY A 133 -0.34 -24.44 -27.08
CA GLY A 133 -1.29 -25.09 -26.18
C GLY A 133 -0.93 -24.87 -24.71
N SER A 134 0.23 -25.33 -24.29
CA SER A 134 0.83 -25.08 -22.94
C SER A 134 2.35 -25.17 -22.98
N LEU A 135 3.00 -24.61 -21.97
CA LEU A 135 4.44 -24.68 -21.73
C LEU A 135 4.67 -25.22 -20.32
N ALA A 136 5.56 -26.21 -20.20
CA ALA A 136 6.15 -26.64 -18.93
C ALA A 136 7.67 -26.60 -19.08
N GLN A 137 8.35 -25.82 -18.24
CA GLN A 137 9.81 -25.75 -18.28
C GLN A 137 10.44 -26.89 -17.49
N GLY A 138 9.94 -27.23 -16.33
CA GLY A 138 10.37 -28.37 -15.52
C GLY A 138 11.45 -28.01 -14.52
N ASP A 139 12.23 -29.03 -14.09
CA ASP A 139 13.26 -28.84 -13.06
C ASP A 139 14.47 -28.07 -13.62
N GLY A 140 14.82 -26.93 -13.10
CA GLY A 140 15.99 -26.17 -13.55
C GLY A 140 16.02 -24.76 -12.96
N LEU A 141 16.91 -23.92 -13.45
CA LEU A 141 16.80 -22.47 -13.29
C LEU A 141 16.42 -21.87 -14.63
N ASP A 142 15.13 -21.86 -14.90
CA ASP A 142 14.60 -21.60 -16.21
C ASP A 142 14.30 -20.14 -16.48
N THR A 143 14.39 -19.76 -17.75
CA THR A 143 14.08 -18.40 -18.17
C THR A 143 12.97 -18.39 -19.22
N PHE A 144 11.96 -17.60 -18.94
CA PHE A 144 10.82 -17.34 -19.82
C PHE A 144 10.77 -15.87 -20.22
N LEU A 145 10.65 -15.61 -21.51
CA LEU A 145 10.41 -14.25 -22.05
C LEU A 145 9.24 -14.28 -23.03
N MET A 146 8.19 -13.50 -22.75
CA MET A 146 7.06 -13.34 -23.66
C MET A 146 6.82 -11.86 -23.98
N THR A 147 6.89 -11.52 -25.27
CA THR A 147 6.59 -10.17 -25.75
C THR A 147 5.33 -10.13 -26.63
N GLY A 148 4.79 -11.28 -27.01
CA GLY A 148 3.59 -11.42 -27.83
C GLY A 148 3.21 -12.89 -28.04
N GLY A 149 2.10 -13.15 -28.71
CA GLY A 149 1.56 -14.48 -28.92
C GLY A 149 0.57 -14.95 -27.85
N THR A 150 0.19 -16.21 -27.88
CA THR A 150 -0.81 -16.78 -26.97
C THR A 150 -0.43 -18.17 -26.50
N ILE A 151 -0.37 -18.37 -25.19
CA ILE A 151 -0.35 -19.66 -24.52
C ILE A 151 -1.78 -19.93 -24.02
N ILE A 152 -2.48 -20.87 -24.67
CA ILE A 152 -3.93 -21.04 -24.49
C ILE A 152 -4.28 -21.53 -23.08
N ARG A 153 -3.55 -22.53 -22.56
CA ARG A 153 -3.88 -23.18 -21.29
C ARG A 153 -3.02 -22.68 -20.15
N ALA A 154 -1.78 -23.12 -20.08
CA ALA A 154 -0.91 -22.85 -18.94
C ALA A 154 0.55 -22.64 -19.33
N PHE A 155 1.22 -21.79 -18.59
CA PHE A 155 2.66 -21.78 -18.40
C PHE A 155 2.94 -22.33 -17.00
N GLU A 156 3.75 -23.35 -16.91
CA GLU A 156 4.05 -24.07 -15.66
C GLU A 156 5.55 -24.22 -15.45
N ASP A 157 5.95 -24.20 -14.19
CA ASP A 157 7.25 -24.60 -13.70
C ASP A 157 8.42 -23.81 -14.29
N GLY A 158 8.41 -22.50 -14.11
CA GLY A 158 9.47 -21.62 -14.57
C GLY A 158 9.94 -20.71 -13.42
N ASP A 159 11.25 -20.49 -13.30
CA ASP A 159 11.83 -19.76 -12.17
C ASP A 159 11.89 -18.26 -12.39
N ARG A 160 12.26 -17.84 -13.60
CA ARG A 160 12.34 -16.44 -13.97
C ARG A 160 11.53 -16.14 -15.22
N ALA A 161 10.40 -15.53 -15.05
CA ALA A 161 9.49 -15.19 -16.12
C ALA A 161 9.33 -13.67 -16.29
N VAL A 162 9.42 -13.22 -17.54
CA VAL A 162 9.19 -11.83 -17.93
C VAL A 162 8.15 -11.79 -19.04
N MET A 163 7.03 -11.09 -18.79
CA MET A 163 5.97 -10.88 -19.76
C MET A 163 5.75 -9.40 -20.02
N THR A 164 5.98 -8.99 -21.27
CA THR A 164 5.78 -7.59 -21.71
C THR A 164 4.63 -7.46 -22.72
N GLY A 165 4.03 -8.56 -23.14
CA GLY A 165 2.91 -8.61 -24.08
C GLY A 165 2.42 -10.02 -24.30
N GLY A 166 1.34 -10.19 -25.07
CA GLY A 166 0.72 -11.48 -25.34
C GLY A 166 -0.35 -11.89 -24.33
N SER A 167 -0.74 -13.16 -24.36
CA SER A 167 -1.79 -13.69 -23.47
C SER A 167 -1.44 -15.09 -23.00
N ILE A 168 -1.62 -15.35 -21.70
CA ILE A 168 -1.46 -16.68 -21.08
C ILE A 168 -2.76 -17.05 -20.37
N GLY A 169 -3.21 -18.29 -20.52
CA GLY A 169 -4.40 -18.79 -19.85
C GLY A 169 -4.24 -18.78 -18.33
N ARG A 170 -3.24 -19.48 -17.82
CA ARG A 170 -2.88 -19.59 -16.40
C ARG A 170 -1.37 -19.64 -16.24
N VAL A 171 -0.87 -19.08 -15.16
CA VAL A 171 0.52 -19.24 -14.74
C VAL A 171 0.57 -20.03 -13.44
N ASP A 172 1.48 -21.01 -13.35
CA ASP A 172 1.72 -21.83 -12.17
C ASP A 172 3.22 -22.12 -12.05
N MET A 173 3.91 -21.32 -11.23
CA MET A 173 5.37 -21.39 -11.10
C MET A 173 5.86 -22.58 -10.25
N LYS A 174 4.93 -23.31 -9.59
CA LYS A 174 5.20 -24.51 -8.77
C LYS A 174 6.01 -24.23 -7.51
N LEU A 175 7.18 -24.87 -7.40
CA LEU A 175 8.07 -24.82 -6.24
C LEU A 175 9.26 -23.88 -6.52
N ASP A 176 10.17 -23.77 -5.56
CA ASP A 176 11.38 -22.94 -5.60
C ASP A 176 11.13 -21.43 -5.44
N ASN A 177 12.16 -20.65 -5.57
CA ASN A 177 12.10 -19.18 -5.39
C ASN A 177 11.91 -18.50 -6.75
N ASN A 178 10.70 -18.18 -7.09
CA ASN A 178 10.31 -17.73 -8.40
C ASN A 178 10.27 -16.21 -8.54
N VAL A 179 10.49 -15.74 -9.76
CA VAL A 179 10.31 -14.33 -10.13
C VAL A 179 9.41 -14.21 -11.35
N PHE A 180 8.27 -13.55 -11.21
CA PHE A 180 7.38 -13.23 -12.32
C PHE A 180 7.23 -11.72 -12.50
N GLU A 181 7.64 -11.20 -13.65
CA GLU A 181 7.54 -9.79 -13.99
C GLU A 181 6.52 -9.57 -15.12
N LEU A 182 5.41 -8.89 -14.82
CA LEU A 182 4.37 -8.50 -15.79
C LEU A 182 4.42 -6.99 -16.03
N SER A 183 4.77 -6.57 -17.24
CA SER A 183 4.73 -5.16 -17.64
C SER A 183 3.76 -4.87 -18.80
N GLY A 184 3.17 -5.92 -19.38
CA GLY A 184 2.16 -5.81 -20.43
C GLY A 184 1.60 -7.19 -20.81
N GLY A 185 0.50 -7.21 -21.56
CA GLY A 185 -0.22 -8.43 -21.88
C GLY A 185 -1.27 -8.82 -20.84
N SER A 186 -1.74 -10.07 -20.89
CA SER A 186 -2.81 -10.54 -20.00
C SER A 186 -2.64 -11.99 -19.56
N ILE A 187 -2.93 -12.26 -18.29
CA ILE A 187 -3.16 -13.59 -17.75
C ILE A 187 -4.66 -13.71 -17.51
N THR A 188 -5.32 -14.63 -18.24
CA THR A 188 -6.79 -14.71 -18.27
C THR A 188 -7.41 -15.49 -17.11
N ASN A 189 -6.57 -16.17 -16.31
CA ASN A 189 -6.93 -16.82 -15.05
C ASN A 189 -5.92 -16.45 -13.96
N ASN A 190 -5.59 -17.40 -13.09
CA ASN A 190 -4.73 -17.18 -11.95
C ASN A 190 -3.24 -17.14 -12.32
N LEU A 191 -2.48 -16.38 -11.52
CA LEU A 191 -1.05 -16.49 -11.37
C LEU A 191 -0.79 -17.09 -9.99
N VAL A 192 -0.14 -18.25 -9.96
CA VAL A 192 0.20 -18.95 -8.72
C VAL A 192 1.72 -19.16 -8.68
N ALA A 193 2.36 -18.76 -7.59
CA ALA A 193 3.67 -19.23 -7.21
C ALA A 193 3.50 -20.11 -5.97
N GLY A 194 4.25 -21.18 -5.90
CA GLY A 194 4.05 -22.22 -4.89
C GLY A 194 4.76 -21.94 -3.59
N PHE A 195 5.50 -22.94 -3.10
CA PHE A 195 6.36 -22.76 -1.92
C PHE A 195 7.71 -22.23 -2.35
N GLY A 196 8.26 -21.32 -1.60
CA GLY A 196 9.54 -20.66 -1.86
C GLY A 196 9.50 -19.20 -1.46
N GLN A 197 10.56 -18.46 -1.72
CA GLN A 197 10.55 -17.00 -1.57
C GLN A 197 10.27 -16.39 -2.95
N ASP A 198 9.01 -16.11 -3.19
CA ASP A 198 8.55 -15.69 -4.50
C ASP A 198 8.51 -14.17 -4.65
N THR A 199 8.72 -13.68 -5.86
CA THR A 199 8.63 -12.27 -6.19
C THR A 199 7.73 -12.05 -7.41
N ILE A 200 6.59 -11.42 -7.20
CA ILE A 200 5.66 -11.04 -8.25
C ILE A 200 5.68 -9.53 -8.45
N ILE A 201 6.02 -9.08 -9.65
CA ILE A 201 6.09 -7.66 -10.00
C ILE A 201 5.10 -7.37 -11.13
N VAL A 202 4.09 -6.56 -10.84
CA VAL A 202 3.10 -6.11 -11.82
C VAL A 202 3.27 -4.61 -12.03
N SER A 203 3.82 -4.23 -13.17
CA SER A 203 4.02 -2.83 -13.58
C SER A 203 3.14 -2.40 -14.75
N GLY A 204 2.39 -3.34 -15.34
CA GLY A 204 1.46 -3.14 -16.45
C GLY A 204 0.71 -4.43 -16.77
N GLY A 205 -0.15 -4.40 -17.79
CA GLY A 205 -0.95 -5.57 -18.15
C GLY A 205 -2.12 -5.87 -17.22
N SER A 206 -2.67 -7.08 -17.30
CA SER A 206 -3.80 -7.49 -16.45
C SER A 206 -3.72 -8.97 -16.05
N ILE A 207 -4.21 -9.26 -14.84
CA ILE A 207 -4.45 -10.59 -14.31
C ILE A 207 -5.93 -10.69 -13.97
N ASP A 208 -6.68 -11.52 -14.71
CA ASP A 208 -8.14 -11.61 -14.54
C ASP A 208 -8.53 -12.48 -13.33
N GLY A 209 -7.70 -13.42 -12.96
CA GLY A 209 -7.86 -14.30 -11.79
C GLY A 209 -7.10 -13.80 -10.56
N ALA A 210 -6.93 -14.69 -9.60
CA ALA A 210 -6.18 -14.43 -8.38
C ALA A 210 -4.66 -14.44 -8.61
N VAL A 211 -3.94 -13.68 -7.79
CA VAL A 211 -2.50 -13.81 -7.56
C VAL A 211 -2.33 -14.50 -6.21
N SER A 212 -1.65 -15.63 -6.19
CA SER A 212 -1.46 -16.41 -4.97
C SER A 212 -0.02 -16.88 -4.87
N VAL A 213 0.61 -16.59 -3.76
CA VAL A 213 1.84 -17.23 -3.29
C VAL A 213 1.49 -18.11 -2.10
N SER A 214 2.26 -19.16 -1.80
CA SER A 214 1.77 -20.16 -0.85
C SER A 214 2.50 -20.15 0.49
N GLY A 215 3.79 -20.22 0.50
CA GLY A 215 4.53 -20.23 1.76
C GLY A 215 6.00 -19.97 1.54
N GLY A 216 6.54 -19.13 2.35
CA GLY A 216 7.85 -18.50 2.25
C GLY A 216 7.69 -17.03 2.59
N ASP A 217 8.78 -16.29 2.62
CA ASP A 217 8.72 -14.84 2.79
C ASP A 217 8.61 -14.19 1.40
N ASP A 218 7.39 -13.92 0.97
CA ASP A 218 7.07 -13.55 -0.40
C ASP A 218 6.99 -12.02 -0.60
N ARG A 219 7.14 -11.60 -1.86
CA ARG A 219 7.00 -10.20 -2.23
C ARG A 219 6.10 -10.02 -3.45
N ILE A 220 5.04 -9.24 -3.27
CA ILE A 220 4.17 -8.80 -4.37
C ILE A 220 4.24 -7.28 -4.50
N SER A 221 4.61 -6.79 -5.67
CA SER A 221 4.70 -5.35 -5.96
C SER A 221 3.81 -4.99 -7.15
N LEU A 222 2.85 -4.10 -6.92
CA LEU A 222 1.93 -3.59 -7.92
C LEU A 222 2.17 -2.09 -8.14
N SER A 223 2.79 -1.73 -9.25
CA SER A 223 3.09 -0.33 -9.60
C SER A 223 2.36 0.16 -10.85
N GLY A 224 1.62 -0.70 -11.51
CA GLY A 224 0.80 -0.44 -12.69
C GLY A 224 0.01 -1.68 -13.06
N GLY A 225 -0.85 -1.59 -14.08
CA GLY A 225 -1.71 -2.71 -14.48
C GLY A 225 -2.86 -2.98 -13.49
N GLU A 226 -3.49 -4.13 -13.64
CA GLU A 226 -4.71 -4.48 -12.93
C GLU A 226 -4.73 -5.94 -12.48
N ILE A 227 -5.01 -6.20 -11.20
CA ILE A 227 -5.35 -7.50 -10.65
C ILE A 227 -6.83 -7.51 -10.32
N ARG A 228 -7.62 -8.36 -11.01
CA ARG A 228 -9.09 -8.43 -10.83
C ARG A 228 -9.52 -9.43 -9.79
N GLY A 229 -8.74 -10.50 -9.58
CA GLY A 229 -8.97 -11.47 -8.52
C GLY A 229 -8.41 -11.02 -7.17
N GLU A 230 -8.41 -11.92 -6.21
CA GLU A 230 -7.78 -11.71 -4.91
C GLU A 230 -6.26 -11.82 -4.99
N VAL A 231 -5.58 -11.10 -4.11
CA VAL A 231 -4.16 -11.30 -3.81
C VAL A 231 -4.08 -12.06 -2.49
N ARG A 232 -3.35 -13.17 -2.45
CA ARG A 232 -3.18 -14.01 -1.27
C ARG A 232 -1.71 -14.34 -1.08
N THR A 233 -1.18 -14.11 0.12
CA THR A 233 0.22 -14.43 0.41
C THR A 233 0.38 -15.73 1.19
N SER A 234 -0.55 -16.09 2.06
CA SER A 234 -0.67 -17.36 2.76
C SER A 234 0.18 -17.46 4.04
N PHE A 235 1.32 -18.20 4.06
CA PHE A 235 2.16 -18.39 5.24
C PHE A 235 3.54 -17.79 4.99
N GLY A 236 4.06 -17.01 5.91
CA GLY A 236 5.39 -16.40 5.82
C GLY A 236 5.35 -14.95 6.26
N ASN A 237 6.50 -14.28 6.29
CA ASN A 237 6.54 -12.85 6.56
C ASN A 237 6.54 -12.11 5.23
N ASP A 238 5.36 -11.81 4.74
CA ASP A 238 5.13 -11.39 3.38
C ASP A 238 5.18 -9.86 3.23
N ARG A 239 5.42 -9.43 2.00
CA ARG A 239 5.47 -8.02 1.67
C ARG A 239 4.59 -7.68 0.48
N PHE A 240 3.57 -6.87 0.72
CA PHE A 240 2.72 -6.31 -0.32
C PHE A 240 2.98 -4.82 -0.53
N GLU A 241 3.35 -4.42 -1.73
CA GLU A 241 3.56 -3.02 -2.11
C GLU A 241 2.53 -2.60 -3.16
N TRP A 242 1.60 -1.75 -2.76
CA TRP A 242 0.63 -1.14 -3.68
C TRP A 242 1.04 0.29 -3.96
N LEU A 243 1.57 0.50 -5.16
CA LEU A 243 2.12 1.78 -5.58
C LEU A 243 1.16 2.48 -6.55
N SER A 244 1.32 3.77 -6.72
CA SER A 244 0.51 4.58 -7.65
C SER A 244 0.36 3.94 -9.03
N ASN A 245 -0.81 4.03 -9.64
CA ASN A 245 -1.20 3.48 -10.94
C ASN A 245 -1.49 1.98 -11.02
N GLY A 246 -1.34 1.22 -9.94
CA GLY A 246 -1.79 -0.17 -9.87
C GLY A 246 -3.25 -0.26 -9.39
N TYR A 247 -3.99 -1.25 -9.89
CA TYR A 247 -5.38 -1.51 -9.48
C TYR A 247 -5.53 -2.92 -8.93
N VAL A 248 -6.07 -3.03 -7.72
CA VAL A 248 -6.63 -4.28 -7.18
C VAL A 248 -8.14 -4.14 -7.10
N ARG A 249 -8.88 -5.07 -7.69
CA ARG A 249 -10.34 -5.03 -7.71
C ARG A 249 -10.99 -5.81 -6.59
N ASN A 250 -10.28 -6.72 -5.99
CA ASN A 250 -10.76 -7.61 -4.93
C ASN A 250 -9.88 -7.48 -3.69
N SER A 251 -10.04 -8.35 -2.72
CA SER A 251 -9.31 -8.32 -1.46
C SER A 251 -7.83 -8.65 -1.61
N VAL A 252 -7.03 -8.13 -0.69
CA VAL A 252 -5.65 -8.55 -0.40
C VAL A 252 -5.67 -9.20 0.97
N LEU A 253 -5.25 -10.44 1.07
CA LEU A 253 -5.25 -11.26 2.27
C LEU A 253 -3.81 -11.71 2.54
N MET A 254 -3.22 -11.21 3.63
CA MET A 254 -1.83 -11.50 3.97
C MET A 254 -1.70 -12.84 4.72
N ALA A 255 -2.70 -13.18 5.52
CA ALA A 255 -2.89 -14.45 6.23
C ALA A 255 -2.01 -14.65 7.48
N ASP A 256 -1.14 -15.69 7.55
CA ASP A 256 -0.39 -16.01 8.76
C ASP A 256 1.08 -15.59 8.62
N GLY A 257 1.58 -14.75 9.47
CA GLY A 257 2.98 -14.28 9.46
C GLY A 257 3.13 -12.91 10.07
N ASN A 258 4.33 -12.34 10.02
CA ASN A 258 4.54 -10.94 10.38
C ASN A 258 4.67 -10.14 9.09
N ASP A 259 3.54 -9.67 8.60
CA ASP A 259 3.40 -9.15 7.27
C ASP A 259 3.61 -7.64 7.18
N THR A 260 3.97 -7.18 6.02
CA THR A 260 4.11 -5.75 5.75
C THR A 260 3.36 -5.33 4.50
N ALA A 261 2.47 -4.36 4.62
CA ALA A 261 1.84 -3.71 3.47
C ALA A 261 2.19 -2.24 3.41
N ARG A 262 2.53 -1.77 2.22
CA ARG A 262 2.78 -0.35 1.95
C ARG A 262 1.88 0.15 0.84
N LEU A 263 1.07 1.14 1.16
CA LEU A 263 0.23 1.89 0.23
C LEU A 263 0.91 3.22 -0.09
N TYR A 264 1.41 3.37 -1.32
CA TYR A 264 2.21 4.54 -1.70
C TYR A 264 1.52 5.37 -2.78
N ASN A 265 1.31 6.66 -2.49
CA ASN A 265 0.73 7.64 -3.41
C ASN A 265 -0.60 7.17 -4.03
N LEU A 266 -1.46 6.57 -3.18
CA LEU A 266 -2.80 6.13 -3.56
C LEU A 266 -3.85 7.17 -3.17
N SER A 267 -4.99 7.09 -3.85
CA SER A 267 -6.19 7.86 -3.56
C SER A 267 -7.43 6.97 -3.66
N GLU A 268 -8.57 7.44 -3.16
CA GLU A 268 -9.85 6.70 -3.25
C GLU A 268 -10.21 6.28 -4.68
N TYR A 269 -9.80 7.03 -5.69
CA TYR A 269 -10.03 6.66 -7.08
C TYR A 269 -9.37 5.32 -7.44
N LEU A 270 -8.15 5.06 -6.96
CA LEU A 270 -7.42 3.82 -7.22
C LEU A 270 -7.94 2.64 -6.38
N THR A 271 -8.63 2.94 -5.28
CA THR A 271 -9.19 1.93 -4.37
C THR A 271 -10.72 1.83 -4.43
N ASN A 272 -11.33 2.39 -5.47
CA ASN A 272 -12.79 2.61 -5.58
C ASN A 272 -13.66 1.34 -5.52
N SER A 273 -13.10 0.15 -5.73
CA SER A 273 -13.83 -1.12 -5.57
C SER A 273 -13.94 -1.59 -4.12
N ASN A 274 -13.47 -0.80 -3.15
CA ASN A 274 -13.43 -1.13 -1.72
C ASN A 274 -12.74 -2.47 -1.41
N PRO A 275 -11.53 -2.74 -1.92
CA PRO A 275 -10.84 -3.96 -1.57
C PRO A 275 -10.56 -3.98 -0.07
N LEU A 276 -10.75 -5.15 0.54
CA LEU A 276 -10.25 -5.43 1.88
C LEU A 276 -8.74 -5.60 1.79
N LEU A 277 -7.99 -5.03 2.72
CA LEU A 277 -6.58 -5.30 2.92
C LEU A 277 -6.43 -5.79 4.36
N ASP A 278 -6.32 -7.11 4.50
CA ASP A 278 -6.33 -7.85 5.75
C ASP A 278 -4.91 -8.27 6.10
N GLY A 279 -4.42 -7.89 7.28
CA GLY A 279 -3.10 -8.28 7.78
C GLY A 279 -3.03 -9.78 8.07
N GLY A 280 -4.05 -10.32 8.74
CA GLY A 280 -4.12 -11.73 9.10
C GLY A 280 -3.77 -12.00 10.55
N LEU A 281 -2.98 -13.03 10.80
CA LEU A 281 -2.53 -13.41 12.13
C LEU A 281 -1.03 -13.15 12.29
N GLY A 282 -0.64 -12.27 13.18
CA GLY A 282 0.77 -11.98 13.45
C GLY A 282 1.04 -10.60 14.01
N ASP A 283 2.28 -10.15 13.88
CA ASP A 283 2.67 -8.78 14.19
C ASP A 283 2.78 -7.98 12.87
N ASP A 284 1.65 -7.51 12.35
CA ASP A 284 1.51 -6.95 11.02
C ASP A 284 1.65 -5.43 10.98
N VAL A 285 2.24 -4.92 9.88
CA VAL A 285 2.50 -3.49 9.70
C VAL A 285 1.89 -2.96 8.41
N LEU A 286 0.91 -2.08 8.53
CA LEU A 286 0.35 -1.33 7.42
C LEU A 286 0.90 0.10 7.40
N THR A 287 1.44 0.52 6.27
CA THR A 287 1.95 1.89 6.09
C THR A 287 1.23 2.61 4.95
N PHE A 288 0.58 3.71 5.29
CA PHE A 288 0.10 4.72 4.36
C PHE A 288 1.23 5.74 4.15
N ASP A 289 1.72 5.87 2.93
CA ASP A 289 2.85 6.72 2.57
C ASP A 289 2.43 7.68 1.43
N SER A 290 2.35 8.95 1.72
CA SER A 290 1.89 9.98 0.75
C SER A 290 0.51 9.65 0.15
N THR A 291 -0.41 9.11 0.94
CA THR A 291 -1.66 8.46 0.51
C THR A 291 -2.86 9.14 1.16
N THR A 292 -3.94 9.35 0.39
CA THR A 292 -5.21 9.89 0.90
C THR A 292 -6.33 8.90 0.68
N LEU A 293 -6.79 8.28 1.76
CA LEU A 293 -7.82 7.24 1.76
C LEU A 293 -8.86 7.48 2.86
N SER A 294 -9.96 6.76 2.76
CA SER A 294 -11.05 6.74 3.74
C SER A 294 -11.48 5.29 4.06
N HIS A 295 -12.56 5.14 4.82
CA HIS A 295 -13.15 3.83 5.16
C HIS A 295 -12.18 2.90 5.90
N PRO A 296 -11.80 3.23 7.14
CA PRO A 296 -10.80 2.50 7.93
C PRO A 296 -11.17 1.03 8.19
N ASN A 297 -12.43 0.66 8.10
CA ASN A 297 -12.90 -0.72 8.22
C ASN A 297 -12.43 -1.66 7.09
N ARG A 298 -11.78 -1.12 6.06
CA ARG A 298 -11.14 -1.92 5.00
C ARG A 298 -9.77 -2.49 5.39
N TYR A 299 -9.25 -2.09 6.54
CA TYR A 299 -7.92 -2.44 7.01
C TYR A 299 -7.99 -3.18 8.36
N PRO A 300 -8.53 -4.42 8.40
CA PRO A 300 -8.56 -5.22 9.63
C PRO A 300 -7.24 -5.93 9.88
N ALA A 301 -7.06 -6.41 11.10
CA ALA A 301 -5.98 -7.29 11.52
C ALA A 301 -4.57 -6.70 11.26
N TRP A 302 -4.34 -5.48 11.75
CA TRP A 302 -3.04 -4.81 11.75
C TRP A 302 -2.69 -4.37 13.16
N GLU A 303 -1.53 -4.79 13.65
CA GLU A 303 -0.99 -4.41 14.96
C GLU A 303 -0.39 -3.03 14.94
N THR A 304 0.23 -2.69 13.82
CA THR A 304 0.79 -1.36 13.61
C THR A 304 0.28 -0.75 12.32
N VAL A 305 -0.39 0.39 12.46
CA VAL A 305 -0.80 1.21 11.31
C VAL A 305 -0.04 2.53 11.36
N ASN A 306 0.62 2.91 10.26
CA ASN A 306 1.41 4.13 10.16
C ASN A 306 0.84 5.09 9.12
N LEU A 307 0.65 6.36 9.45
CA LEU A 307 0.39 7.44 8.52
C LEU A 307 1.66 8.28 8.37
N PHE A 308 2.32 8.22 7.21
CA PHE A 308 3.61 8.85 6.96
C PHE A 308 3.60 9.76 5.72
N ASN A 309 4.53 10.70 5.69
CA ASN A 309 4.85 11.54 4.53
C ASN A 309 3.65 12.31 3.96
N GLY A 310 2.86 12.95 4.82
CA GLY A 310 1.71 13.74 4.42
C GLY A 310 0.47 12.91 4.08
N SER A 311 0.40 11.68 4.56
CA SER A 311 -0.78 10.84 4.39
C SER A 311 -1.99 11.38 5.13
N GLN A 312 -3.17 11.15 4.57
CA GLN A 312 -4.45 11.47 5.18
C GLN A 312 -5.34 10.23 5.23
N LEU A 313 -5.87 9.94 6.41
CA LEU A 313 -6.92 8.94 6.59
C LEU A 313 -8.19 9.62 7.09
N ASP A 314 -9.26 9.52 6.31
CA ASP A 314 -10.58 10.03 6.68
C ASP A 314 -11.35 8.94 7.44
N MET A 315 -11.56 9.16 8.72
CA MET A 315 -12.22 8.25 9.64
C MET A 315 -13.74 8.37 9.54
N VAL A 316 -14.33 7.53 8.69
CA VAL A 316 -15.77 7.30 8.63
C VAL A 316 -16.01 5.84 9.01
N GLY A 317 -16.36 5.59 10.27
CA GLY A 317 -16.51 4.24 10.83
C GLY A 317 -15.39 3.87 11.80
N THR A 318 -15.07 2.59 11.86
CA THR A 318 -14.17 2.04 12.88
C THR A 318 -12.89 1.49 12.27
N LEU A 319 -11.74 1.90 12.82
CA LEU A 319 -10.47 1.22 12.66
C LEU A 319 -10.31 0.24 13.83
N THR A 320 -10.27 -1.04 13.52
CA THR A 320 -9.99 -2.10 14.49
C THR A 320 -8.54 -2.50 14.37
N LEU A 321 -7.78 -2.40 15.46
CA LEU A 321 -6.35 -2.69 15.52
C LEU A 321 -6.11 -4.01 16.24
N GLY A 322 -5.25 -4.83 15.62
CA GLY A 322 -4.92 -6.15 16.14
C GLY A 322 -5.79 -7.26 15.57
N ASP A 323 -5.46 -8.46 15.94
CA ASP A 323 -6.05 -9.72 15.52
C ASP A 323 -6.42 -10.61 16.72
N ASP A 324 -6.69 -11.91 16.47
CA ASP A 324 -7.03 -12.89 17.50
C ASP A 324 -5.83 -13.32 18.36
N LEU A 325 -4.59 -13.08 17.93
CA LEU A 325 -3.36 -13.34 18.70
C LEU A 325 -2.93 -12.12 19.50
N SER A 326 -2.76 -10.98 18.84
CA SER A 326 -2.27 -9.73 19.42
C SER A 326 -3.29 -9.02 20.30
N GLN A 327 -4.57 -9.17 19.96
CA GLN A 327 -5.73 -8.60 20.65
C GLN A 327 -5.85 -7.07 20.58
N THR A 328 -4.82 -6.35 20.12
CA THR A 328 -4.75 -4.88 20.09
C THR A 328 -3.65 -4.40 19.16
N GLY A 329 -3.57 -3.08 18.97
CA GLY A 329 -2.51 -2.47 18.16
C GLY A 329 -2.37 -0.97 18.37
N ILE A 330 -1.54 -0.36 17.50
CA ILE A 330 -1.18 1.05 17.54
C ILE A 330 -1.37 1.73 16.18
N LEU A 331 -1.95 2.93 16.20
CA LEU A 331 -1.94 3.86 15.07
C LEU A 331 -0.93 4.97 15.34
N ASN A 332 0.06 5.10 14.48
CA ASN A 332 1.08 6.15 14.52
C ASN A 332 0.81 7.20 13.44
N ILE A 333 0.86 8.47 13.80
CA ILE A 333 0.71 9.60 12.87
C ILE A 333 1.98 10.45 12.93
N ASP A 334 2.72 10.55 11.82
CA ASP A 334 3.91 11.39 11.76
C ASP A 334 3.57 12.89 11.73
N ALA A 335 4.58 13.74 11.88
CA ALA A 335 4.40 15.20 11.98
C ALA A 335 3.80 15.87 10.74
N THR A 336 3.75 15.18 9.62
CA THR A 336 3.26 15.69 8.33
C THR A 336 1.87 15.19 7.96
N SER A 337 1.41 14.13 8.63
CA SER A 337 0.19 13.40 8.28
C SER A 337 -1.03 13.84 9.10
N THR A 338 -2.21 13.52 8.59
CA THR A 338 -3.48 13.95 9.17
C THR A 338 -4.46 12.79 9.31
N LEU A 339 -5.05 12.66 10.47
CA LEU A 339 -6.23 11.85 10.71
C LEU A 339 -7.45 12.77 10.80
N ARG A 340 -8.34 12.71 9.82
CA ARG A 340 -9.56 13.51 9.82
C ARG A 340 -10.73 12.66 10.31
N SER A 341 -11.60 13.21 11.15
CA SER A 341 -12.76 12.48 11.65
C SER A 341 -13.99 13.37 11.79
N THR A 342 -15.13 12.82 11.39
CA THR A 342 -16.45 13.38 11.67
C THR A 342 -17.22 12.56 12.71
N SER A 343 -16.98 11.22 12.74
CA SER A 343 -17.62 10.29 13.69
C SER A 343 -16.84 8.98 13.80
N GLY A 344 -15.51 9.00 13.59
CA GLY A 344 -14.66 7.82 13.58
C GLY A 344 -14.36 7.25 14.96
N SER A 345 -14.00 5.97 14.98
CA SER A 345 -13.52 5.31 16.19
C SER A 345 -12.30 4.43 15.94
N ILE A 346 -11.40 4.37 16.92
CA ILE A 346 -10.24 3.50 16.96
C ILE A 346 -10.45 2.55 18.14
N VAL A 347 -10.43 1.25 17.85
CA VAL A 347 -10.70 0.22 18.85
C VAL A 347 -9.67 -0.91 18.76
N ALA A 348 -9.43 -1.61 19.86
CA ALA A 348 -8.71 -2.87 19.86
C ALA A 348 -9.62 -3.99 19.34
N PHE A 349 -9.03 -5.03 18.75
CA PHE A 349 -9.73 -6.24 18.33
C PHE A 349 -10.51 -6.86 19.50
N ASN A 350 -9.85 -7.06 20.62
CA ASN A 350 -10.54 -7.45 21.85
C ASN A 350 -11.04 -6.21 22.60
N THR A 351 -12.33 -6.15 22.84
CA THR A 351 -12.97 -5.00 23.52
C THR A 351 -12.51 -4.79 24.98
N ALA A 352 -11.86 -5.78 25.60
CA ALA A 352 -11.22 -5.65 26.90
C ALA A 352 -9.79 -5.08 26.82
N SER A 353 -9.18 -5.10 25.64
CA SER A 353 -7.87 -4.52 25.36
C SER A 353 -7.98 -3.03 25.03
N ARG A 354 -6.86 -2.36 24.88
CA ARG A 354 -6.77 -0.93 24.62
C ARG A 354 -5.99 -0.68 23.36
N ALA A 355 -6.61 -0.10 22.38
CA ALA A 355 -5.91 0.44 21.23
C ALA A 355 -5.04 1.65 21.65
N THR A 356 -4.02 1.95 20.88
CA THR A 356 -3.19 3.15 21.12
C THR A 356 -3.16 4.04 19.89
N LEU A 357 -3.36 5.33 20.10
CA LEU A 357 -3.09 6.37 19.10
C LEU A 357 -1.88 7.20 19.55
N ASP A 358 -0.78 7.14 18.78
CA ASP A 358 0.42 7.97 18.97
C ASP A 358 0.44 9.07 17.90
N ASN A 359 0.30 10.33 18.32
CA ASN A 359 0.07 11.46 17.43
C ASN A 359 1.19 12.48 17.45
N ALA A 360 2.05 12.50 16.43
CA ALA A 360 2.95 13.60 16.14
C ALA A 360 2.39 14.57 15.07
N GLY A 361 1.33 14.19 14.35
CA GLY A 361 0.69 14.93 13.26
C GLY A 361 -0.54 15.72 13.67
N THR A 362 -1.55 15.69 12.83
CA THR A 362 -2.78 16.46 13.01
C THR A 362 -4.00 15.54 13.16
N LEU A 363 -4.76 15.71 14.23
CA LEU A 363 -6.14 15.26 14.34
C LEU A 363 -7.05 16.40 13.91
N ASP A 364 -7.80 16.20 12.84
CA ASP A 364 -8.67 17.23 12.25
C ASP A 364 -10.15 16.84 12.41
N LEU A 365 -10.84 17.50 13.31
CA LEU A 365 -12.28 17.35 13.53
C LEU A 365 -13.11 18.45 12.84
N THR A 366 -12.49 19.24 11.93
CA THR A 366 -13.15 20.34 11.25
C THR A 366 -13.71 19.96 9.87
N GLY A 367 -13.68 18.67 9.54
CA GLY A 367 -13.90 18.14 8.18
C GLY A 367 -15.31 18.27 7.63
N SER A 368 -16.33 18.43 8.46
CA SER A 368 -17.74 18.54 8.03
C SER A 368 -18.23 19.98 7.86
N GLY A 369 -17.34 20.91 7.53
CA GLY A 369 -17.69 22.30 7.25
C GLY A 369 -17.93 23.11 8.52
N SER A 370 -19.17 23.49 8.83
CA SER A 370 -19.54 24.26 10.03
C SER A 370 -20.18 23.42 11.14
N SER A 371 -20.08 22.09 11.07
CA SER A 371 -20.53 21.22 12.17
C SER A 371 -19.69 21.50 13.42
N VAL A 372 -20.30 21.42 14.56
CA VAL A 372 -19.65 21.53 15.89
C VAL A 372 -19.99 20.31 16.74
N THR A 373 -20.13 19.15 16.09
CA THR A 373 -20.49 17.88 16.73
C THR A 373 -19.63 16.71 16.22
N ASP A 374 -18.54 17.02 15.53
CA ASP A 374 -17.64 16.01 14.99
C ASP A 374 -16.86 15.35 16.14
N THR A 375 -16.60 14.06 16.01
CA THR A 375 -15.95 13.28 17.06
C THR A 375 -14.90 12.34 16.52
N LEU A 376 -13.86 12.13 17.32
CA LEU A 376 -12.98 10.97 17.22
C LEU A 376 -13.01 10.23 18.54
N THR A 377 -13.40 8.96 18.54
CA THR A 377 -13.43 8.13 19.73
C THR A 377 -12.25 7.16 19.74
N ILE A 378 -11.51 7.10 20.84
CA ILE A 378 -10.41 6.15 21.04
C ILE A 378 -10.76 5.25 22.23
N ASN A 379 -10.98 3.95 21.97
CA ASN A 379 -11.11 2.94 23.00
C ASN A 379 -9.72 2.46 23.42
N GLY A 380 -9.04 3.26 24.24
CA GLY A 380 -7.66 2.98 24.64
C GLY A 380 -6.86 4.22 24.97
N ASN A 381 -5.59 4.25 24.60
CA ASN A 381 -4.65 5.28 24.95
C ASN A 381 -4.51 6.33 23.85
N TYR A 382 -4.28 7.56 24.26
CA TYR A 382 -3.88 8.67 23.39
C TYR A 382 -2.58 9.29 23.90
N PHE A 383 -1.56 9.34 23.04
CA PHE A 383 -0.30 10.01 23.35
C PHE A 383 0.02 11.07 22.30
N GLY A 384 0.07 12.34 22.72
CA GLY A 384 0.54 13.44 21.89
C GLY A 384 2.08 13.46 21.84
N ARG A 385 2.66 13.54 20.64
CA ARG A 385 4.10 13.74 20.40
C ARG A 385 4.35 15.11 19.80
N ALA A 386 3.93 16.17 20.50
CA ALA A 386 3.84 17.52 19.98
C ALA A 386 2.86 17.67 18.79
N GLY A 387 1.85 16.80 18.71
CA GLY A 387 0.83 16.82 17.69
C GLY A 387 -0.15 17.96 17.80
N ARG A 388 -1.10 18.03 16.88
CA ARG A 388 -2.14 19.04 16.81
C ARG A 388 -3.52 18.41 16.91
N LEU A 389 -4.47 19.14 17.52
CA LEU A 389 -5.88 18.83 17.50
C LEU A 389 -6.64 20.08 17.00
N LEU A 390 -7.28 19.97 15.84
CA LEU A 390 -8.12 21.00 15.25
C LEU A 390 -9.57 20.67 15.55
N LEU A 391 -10.33 21.61 16.09
CA LEU A 391 -11.75 21.43 16.38
C LEU A 391 -12.53 22.74 16.25
N GLN A 392 -13.84 22.62 16.05
CA GLN A 392 -14.79 23.70 15.99
C GLN A 392 -15.65 23.68 17.24
N SER A 393 -15.99 24.85 17.72
CA SER A 393 -16.83 25.04 18.91
C SER A 393 -17.70 26.27 18.74
N THR A 394 -18.94 26.22 19.17
CA THR A 394 -19.72 27.44 19.38
C THR A 394 -19.31 28.04 20.71
N LEU A 395 -18.58 29.16 20.68
CA LEU A 395 -18.11 29.80 21.92
C LEU A 395 -19.27 30.56 22.56
N GLY A 396 -19.91 29.97 23.56
CA GLY A 396 -21.03 30.47 24.32
C GLY A 396 -20.96 30.04 25.78
N ASP A 397 -22.08 29.67 26.38
CA ASP A 397 -22.16 29.07 27.72
C ASP A 397 -21.67 27.62 27.75
N GLU A 398 -21.74 26.97 28.92
CA GLU A 398 -21.31 25.58 29.14
C GLU A 398 -22.10 24.52 28.36
N ASN A 399 -23.28 24.85 27.82
CA ASN A 399 -24.10 23.93 27.02
C ASN A 399 -23.81 24.07 25.52
N SER A 400 -22.91 24.95 25.13
CA SER A 400 -22.58 25.18 23.74
C SER A 400 -21.94 23.94 23.10
N PRO A 401 -22.36 23.56 21.88
CA PRO A 401 -21.82 22.40 21.20
C PRO A 401 -20.38 22.62 20.77
N SER A 402 -19.62 21.53 20.77
CA SER A 402 -18.22 21.50 20.35
C SER A 402 -17.86 20.12 19.77
N ASP A 403 -16.98 20.11 18.79
CA ASP A 403 -16.28 18.88 18.39
C ASP A 403 -15.52 18.31 19.58
N LYS A 404 -15.33 16.99 19.61
CA LYS A 404 -14.72 16.30 20.75
C LYS A 404 -13.76 15.20 20.38
N LEU A 405 -12.61 15.19 21.03
CA LEU A 405 -11.81 13.99 21.18
C LEU A 405 -12.34 13.19 22.38
N VAL A 406 -12.80 11.97 22.17
CA VAL A 406 -13.33 11.08 23.22
C VAL A 406 -12.33 9.96 23.48
N VAL A 407 -11.85 9.81 24.70
CA VAL A 407 -10.96 8.73 25.12
C VAL A 407 -11.64 7.89 26.19
N SER A 408 -11.70 6.61 25.94
CA SER A 408 -12.40 5.65 26.79
C SER A 408 -11.42 4.60 27.33
N GLN A 409 -11.43 4.36 28.64
CA GLN A 409 -10.69 3.31 29.35
C GLN A 409 -9.16 3.44 29.41
N GLY A 410 -8.55 4.40 28.72
CA GLY A 410 -7.10 4.50 28.58
C GLY A 410 -6.48 5.70 29.29
N THR A 411 -5.27 6.02 28.87
CA THR A 411 -4.50 7.16 29.34
C THR A 411 -4.38 8.22 28.25
N ILE A 412 -4.60 9.47 28.61
CA ILE A 412 -4.35 10.65 27.79
C ILE A 412 -3.05 11.28 28.28
N GLY A 413 -2.00 11.23 27.47
CA GLY A 413 -0.66 11.68 27.86
C GLY A 413 0.09 12.44 26.78
N GLY A 414 1.32 12.84 27.12
CA GLY A 414 2.20 13.55 26.22
C GLY A 414 1.87 15.03 26.07
N THR A 415 1.99 15.59 24.84
CA THR A 415 1.71 16.99 24.55
C THR A 415 1.01 17.18 23.20
N THR A 416 -0.09 17.93 23.18
CA THR A 416 -0.86 18.26 21.97
C THR A 416 -1.26 19.73 21.97
N SER A 417 -1.00 20.43 20.89
CA SER A 417 -1.47 21.80 20.67
C SER A 417 -2.90 21.79 20.11
N MET A 418 -3.84 22.40 20.81
CA MET A 418 -5.24 22.51 20.41
C MET A 418 -5.50 23.85 19.72
N LEU A 419 -6.05 23.80 18.52
CA LEU A 419 -6.53 24.97 17.79
C LEU A 419 -8.06 24.90 17.70
N VAL A 420 -8.74 25.90 18.27
CA VAL A 420 -10.20 25.98 18.31
C VAL A 420 -10.69 27.09 17.38
N SER A 421 -11.65 26.74 16.50
CA SER A 421 -12.33 27.70 15.63
C SER A 421 -13.74 27.98 16.15
N ASN A 422 -14.07 29.26 16.37
CA ASN A 422 -15.43 29.65 16.76
C ASN A 422 -16.40 29.56 15.57
N ILE A 423 -17.48 28.81 15.72
CA ILE A 423 -18.55 28.71 14.75
C ILE A 423 -19.83 29.37 15.35
N ASN A 424 -20.11 30.58 14.90
CA ASN A 424 -21.30 31.37 15.25
C ASN A 424 -21.52 31.64 16.75
N GLY A 425 -20.51 31.38 17.62
CA GLY A 425 -20.60 31.74 19.03
C GLY A 425 -20.52 33.26 19.23
N LEU A 426 -21.38 33.80 20.07
CA LEU A 426 -21.43 35.25 20.39
C LEU A 426 -20.71 35.61 21.70
N GLY A 427 -20.17 34.59 22.37
CA GLY A 427 -19.54 34.73 23.69
C GLY A 427 -20.59 34.78 24.81
N ALA A 428 -20.35 33.98 25.85
CA ALA A 428 -21.12 34.00 27.08
C ALA A 428 -20.24 33.55 28.26
N LEU A 429 -20.69 33.84 29.48
CA LEU A 429 -20.01 33.32 30.67
C LEU A 429 -20.34 31.84 30.83
N THR A 430 -19.31 31.01 30.86
CA THR A 430 -19.45 29.58 31.20
C THR A 430 -19.60 29.42 32.70
N GLN A 431 -20.48 28.50 33.08
CA GLN A 431 -20.65 28.06 34.46
C GLN A 431 -20.28 26.57 34.59
N GLY A 432 -20.19 26.05 35.78
CA GLY A 432 -19.92 24.63 36.00
C GLY A 432 -18.62 24.14 35.38
N ASN A 433 -18.71 23.17 34.47
CA ASN A 433 -17.53 22.57 33.84
C ASN A 433 -16.92 23.40 32.71
N GLY A 434 -17.74 24.20 32.01
CA GLY A 434 -17.37 24.85 30.73
C GLY A 434 -17.71 23.97 29.52
N ILE A 435 -17.28 24.39 28.32
CA ILE A 435 -17.52 23.67 27.05
C ILE A 435 -16.52 22.50 26.94
N GLU A 436 -17.02 21.28 26.91
CA GLU A 436 -16.17 20.08 26.85
C GLU A 436 -15.60 19.88 25.44
N VAL A 437 -14.27 19.79 25.33
CA VAL A 437 -13.53 19.59 24.06
C VAL A 437 -12.74 18.27 24.03
N VAL A 438 -12.35 17.74 25.21
CA VAL A 438 -11.81 16.38 25.35
C VAL A 438 -12.58 15.67 26.44
N GLN A 439 -13.16 14.54 26.11
CA GLN A 439 -13.95 13.76 27.03
C GLN A 439 -13.22 12.48 27.44
N ALA A 440 -12.97 12.34 28.75
CA ALA A 440 -12.44 11.10 29.34
C ALA A 440 -13.59 10.29 29.93
N THR A 441 -13.78 9.05 29.46
CA THR A 441 -14.89 8.20 29.86
C THR A 441 -14.43 6.82 30.37
N ARG A 442 -15.30 6.10 31.05
CA ARG A 442 -15.06 4.73 31.52
C ARG A 442 -13.75 4.54 32.27
N GLY A 443 -13.37 5.51 33.11
CA GLY A 443 -12.14 5.45 33.90
C GLY A 443 -10.88 5.88 33.17
N ALA A 444 -10.98 6.51 32.02
CA ALA A 444 -9.83 7.12 31.35
C ALA A 444 -9.20 8.21 32.24
N THR A 445 -7.88 8.28 32.23
CA THR A 445 -7.08 9.25 32.97
C THR A 445 -6.36 10.22 32.05
N SER A 446 -6.09 11.45 32.52
CA SER A 446 -5.39 12.47 31.70
C SER A 446 -4.27 13.11 32.48
N GLU A 447 -3.10 13.26 31.82
CA GLU A 447 -2.00 14.08 32.34
C GLU A 447 -2.33 15.58 32.25
N ALA A 448 -1.81 16.38 33.18
CA ALA A 448 -2.07 17.82 33.20
C ALA A 448 -1.42 18.58 32.03
N THR A 449 -0.45 17.99 31.36
CA THR A 449 0.31 18.58 30.24
C THR A 449 -0.18 18.12 28.86
N ALA A 450 -1.20 17.24 28.81
CA ALA A 450 -1.61 16.57 27.59
C ALA A 450 -2.10 17.53 26.50
N PHE A 451 -2.73 18.65 26.87
CA PHE A 451 -3.22 19.65 25.92
C PHE A 451 -2.83 21.07 26.32
N SER A 452 -2.57 21.90 25.32
CA SER A 452 -2.40 23.33 25.45
C SER A 452 -3.15 24.06 24.34
N LEU A 453 -3.77 25.20 24.67
CA LEU A 453 -4.45 26.02 23.67
C LEU A 453 -3.40 26.83 22.87
N GLN A 454 -3.46 26.75 21.55
CA GLN A 454 -2.50 27.41 20.66
C GLN A 454 -2.92 28.83 20.30
N ASN A 455 -4.20 29.13 20.19
CA ASN A 455 -4.73 30.42 19.80
C ASN A 455 -5.49 31.10 20.95
N SER A 456 -5.50 32.41 20.95
CA SER A 456 -6.38 33.20 21.83
C SER A 456 -7.83 33.04 21.34
N LEU A 457 -8.74 32.85 22.26
CA LEU A 457 -10.16 32.71 21.98
C LEU A 457 -10.93 33.86 22.67
N SER A 458 -11.12 34.97 21.94
CA SER A 458 -11.90 36.12 22.42
C SER A 458 -13.13 36.32 21.58
N VAL A 459 -14.31 36.31 22.18
CA VAL A 459 -15.59 36.48 21.50
C VAL A 459 -16.51 37.39 22.33
N GLY A 460 -16.90 38.53 21.76
CA GLY A 460 -17.67 39.57 22.47
C GLY A 460 -16.88 40.15 23.65
N ALA A 461 -17.42 40.02 24.84
CA ALA A 461 -16.78 40.47 26.08
C ALA A 461 -16.09 39.35 26.86
N TYR A 462 -15.81 38.21 26.22
CA TYR A 462 -15.34 37.01 26.89
C TYR A 462 -14.08 36.47 26.26
N ASP A 463 -13.10 36.07 27.10
CA ASP A 463 -11.93 35.28 26.76
C ASP A 463 -12.12 33.86 27.26
N TYR A 464 -11.80 32.85 26.41
CA TYR A 464 -11.89 31.44 26.75
C TYR A 464 -10.51 30.83 26.92
N TYR A 465 -10.36 30.04 27.98
CA TYR A 465 -9.12 29.36 28.35
C TYR A 465 -9.37 27.85 28.50
N LEU A 466 -8.34 27.03 28.23
CA LEU A 466 -8.41 25.58 28.36
C LEU A 466 -8.05 25.14 29.78
N PHE A 467 -8.90 24.30 30.37
CA PHE A 467 -8.70 23.73 31.71
C PHE A 467 -8.88 22.23 31.72
N LYS A 468 -8.00 21.52 32.43
CA LYS A 468 -8.21 20.13 32.80
C LYS A 468 -9.12 20.05 34.01
N GLY A 469 -10.08 19.15 33.98
CA GLY A 469 -11.02 18.85 35.07
C GLY A 469 -12.22 19.81 35.11
N GLY A 470 -13.39 19.23 35.32
CA GLY A 470 -14.65 19.94 35.54
C GLY A 470 -14.95 20.12 37.04
N ALA A 471 -16.05 20.82 37.34
CA ALA A 471 -16.56 21.00 38.68
C ALA A 471 -17.42 19.82 39.17
N THR A 472 -17.94 18.99 38.23
CA THR A 472 -18.77 17.84 38.55
C THR A 472 -17.92 16.59 38.73
N ALA A 473 -18.30 15.72 39.64
CA ALA A 473 -17.63 14.44 39.86
C ALA A 473 -17.62 13.59 38.58
N GLY A 474 -16.46 12.95 38.29
CA GLY A 474 -16.24 12.14 37.10
C GLY A 474 -15.72 12.92 35.88
N SER A 475 -15.59 14.25 35.99
CA SER A 475 -15.05 15.11 34.93
C SER A 475 -13.58 15.54 35.12
N GLU A 476 -12.90 14.98 36.12
CA GLU A 476 -11.54 15.37 36.55
C GLU A 476 -10.48 15.16 35.46
N ASN A 477 -10.74 14.25 34.53
CA ASN A 477 -9.82 13.89 33.44
C ASN A 477 -10.23 14.45 32.07
N SER A 478 -11.39 15.09 31.97
CA SER A 478 -11.85 15.80 30.77
C SER A 478 -11.25 17.20 30.67
N TRP A 479 -11.32 17.79 29.47
CA TRP A 479 -10.80 19.14 29.21
C TRP A 479 -11.90 20.06 28.70
N PHE A 480 -11.92 21.30 29.22
CA PHE A 480 -13.00 22.26 29.03
C PHE A 480 -12.48 23.64 28.66
N LEU A 481 -13.20 24.32 27.77
CA LEU A 481 -13.05 25.75 27.57
C LEU A 481 -13.91 26.51 28.59
N ARG A 482 -13.28 27.41 29.36
CA ARG A 482 -13.97 28.28 30.31
C ARG A 482 -13.73 29.73 29.97
N SER A 483 -14.80 30.52 30.06
CA SER A 483 -14.72 31.96 29.79
C SER A 483 -14.53 32.79 31.05
N SER A 484 -13.86 33.93 30.89
CA SER A 484 -13.85 35.02 31.84
C SER A 484 -14.26 36.31 31.16
N VAL A 485 -14.83 37.25 31.92
CA VAL A 485 -15.11 38.62 31.43
C VAL A 485 -13.80 39.36 31.26
N ILE A 486 -13.60 40.01 30.12
CA ILE A 486 -12.47 40.91 29.92
C ILE A 486 -12.65 42.06 30.89
N ALA A 487 -11.82 42.19 31.95
CA ALA A 487 -11.87 43.31 32.87
C ALA A 487 -11.61 44.61 32.10
N PRO A 488 -12.48 45.64 32.22
CA PRO A 488 -12.13 46.93 31.66
C PRO A 488 -10.83 47.40 32.29
N PRO A 489 -9.96 48.14 31.57
CA PRO A 489 -8.75 48.67 32.16
C PRO A 489 -9.13 49.47 33.40
N LEU A 490 -8.46 49.22 34.53
CA LEU A 490 -8.65 50.00 35.74
C LEU A 490 -8.46 51.48 35.36
N PRO A 491 -9.43 52.36 35.73
CA PRO A 491 -9.25 53.79 35.48
C PRO A 491 -7.90 54.19 36.10
N GLU A 492 -7.07 54.85 35.32
CA GLU A 492 -5.82 55.42 35.84
C GLU A 492 -6.16 56.21 37.13
N THR A 493 -5.66 55.74 38.22
CA THR A 493 -5.73 56.52 39.48
C THR A 493 -5.01 57.83 39.20
N LEU A 494 -5.78 58.89 39.08
CA LEU A 494 -5.20 60.24 39.02
C LEU A 494 -4.16 60.32 40.12
N PRO A 495 -2.95 60.87 39.87
CA PRO A 495 -1.97 61.08 40.91
C PRO A 495 -2.62 61.88 42.02
N PRO A 496 -2.34 61.56 43.29
CA PRO A 496 -2.91 62.34 44.42
C PRO A 496 -2.64 63.80 44.19
N SER A 497 -3.72 64.61 44.20
CA SER A 497 -3.59 66.06 44.08
C SER A 497 -2.60 66.53 45.15
N GLU A 498 -1.51 67.22 44.75
CA GLU A 498 -0.60 67.84 45.67
C GLU A 498 -1.43 68.72 46.63
N SER A 499 -1.34 68.43 47.94
CA SER A 499 -1.93 69.25 48.99
C SER A 499 -1.26 70.58 48.94
N VAL A 500 -2.01 71.61 48.61
CA VAL A 500 -1.58 73.02 48.75
C VAL A 500 -1.14 73.24 50.19
N PRO A 501 0.10 73.67 50.45
CA PRO A 501 0.52 73.96 51.82
C PRO A 501 -0.37 75.06 52.46
N GLY A 502 -0.97 74.76 53.59
CA GLY A 502 -1.73 75.74 54.36
C GLY A 502 -0.84 76.92 54.78
N PRO A 503 -1.41 78.14 55.01
CA PRO A 503 -0.65 79.32 55.39
C PRO A 503 0.05 79.08 56.72
N GLU A 504 1.31 79.51 56.76
CA GLU A 504 2.20 79.44 57.90
C GLU A 504 1.60 80.24 59.11
N PRO A 505 1.58 79.71 60.35
CA PRO A 505 1.07 80.43 61.52
C PRO A 505 1.99 81.59 61.87
N ALA A 506 1.38 82.80 62.14
CA ALA A 506 2.07 84.00 62.49
C ALA A 506 2.91 83.84 63.78
N PRO A 507 4.10 84.53 63.90
CA PRO A 507 4.98 84.39 65.04
C PRO A 507 4.34 84.93 66.30
N ILE A 508 4.43 84.17 67.39
CA ILE A 508 4.01 84.59 68.75
C ILE A 508 4.99 85.60 69.27
N ALA A 509 4.50 86.83 69.70
CA ALA A 509 5.28 87.90 70.33
C ALA A 509 5.79 87.45 71.71
N GLU A 510 7.09 87.57 71.95
CA GLU A 510 7.70 87.37 73.28
C GLU A 510 7.26 88.50 74.29
N PRO A 511 7.02 88.15 75.57
CA PRO A 511 6.76 89.14 76.60
C PRO A 511 8.06 89.81 77.05
N SER A 512 8.08 91.13 77.15
CA SER A 512 9.17 91.94 77.71
C SER A 512 9.29 91.73 79.22
N PRO A 513 10.52 91.66 79.77
CA PRO A 513 10.77 91.61 81.24
C PRO A 513 10.62 92.95 81.94
N PRO A 514 10.58 92.90 83.28
CA PRO A 514 10.16 94.04 84.16
C PRO A 514 11.09 95.22 84.21
#